data_7c19bb2396672448dc0bbab58d82a05d
#
_entry.id   7c19bb2396672448dc0bbab58d82a05d
#
_cell.length_a   1.000
_cell.length_b   1.000
_cell.length_c   1.000
_cell.angle_alpha   90.00
_cell.angle_beta   90.00
_cell.angle_gamma   90.00
#
_symmetry.space_group_name_H-M   'P 1'
#
loop_
_entity.id
_entity.type
_entity.pdbx_description
1 polymer ?
#
loop_
_entity_poly.entity_id
_entity_poly.type
_entity_poly.pdbx_seq_one_letter_code
_entity_poly.pdbx_strand_id
1 'polypeptide(L)'
;LPAEHQKLFNFLNSTMEPWDGPAAIAATDNEWVIVATDRNGLRPMRYTITKDNLLFAGSETGMIELNEKKIVSKGRLGPGEILGVRIEKGKIFKNKDIKNYLAKEYKHFNNQIIDLDKKFPIKNETNLFKGDQLRKLQHCFGYSLEDLELILHPMAEDAKEATGSMGDDTPLEVLSNKYRPLYHFFRQNFSQVTNPPIDSLRENKVMSLKTRFGNLGNILDFNNLTEENIYVLNSPILSNKQFEKFVSFFDKNNQVLDCTFTNEENIESSLERLKKEAEVLVRQGVTQLILSDKEVSKDKYPIPMLLCIGAVHTHLIKLKLRGYVSINAQTGEALDTHSFATLIGVGATTVNPY
;
A
#
# COMPACT_ATOMS: atom_id res chain seq x y z
N LEU A 1 -19.13 1.08 15.21
CA LEU A 1 -18.44 2.35 15.54
C LEU A 1 -19.37 3.52 15.27
N PRO A 2 -19.36 4.59 16.11
CA PRO A 2 -20.05 5.83 15.81
C PRO A 2 -19.58 6.42 14.47
N ALA A 3 -20.46 7.12 13.75
CA ALA A 3 -20.16 7.66 12.41
C ALA A 3 -18.92 8.59 12.40
N GLU A 4 -18.73 9.36 13.46
CA GLU A 4 -17.56 10.25 13.61
C GLU A 4 -16.26 9.46 13.74
N HIS A 5 -16.27 8.34 14.48
CA HIS A 5 -15.12 7.45 14.56
C HIS A 5 -14.85 6.73 13.24
N GLN A 6 -15.90 6.36 12.49
CA GLN A 6 -15.72 5.72 11.18
C GLN A 6 -14.99 6.66 10.20
N LYS A 7 -15.35 7.95 10.17
CA LYS A 7 -14.67 8.93 9.32
C LYS A 7 -13.18 9.05 9.67
N LEU A 8 -12.86 9.17 10.96
CA LEU A 8 -11.47 9.24 11.44
C LEU A 8 -10.68 7.99 11.02
N PHE A 9 -11.20 6.80 11.30
CA PHE A 9 -10.51 5.55 10.95
C PHE A 9 -10.38 5.33 9.46
N ASN A 10 -11.35 5.76 8.66
CA ASN A 10 -11.26 5.67 7.21
C ASN A 10 -10.14 6.56 6.66
N PHE A 11 -9.99 7.76 7.20
CA PHE A 11 -8.87 8.62 6.85
C PHE A 11 -7.53 8.00 7.27
N LEU A 12 -7.39 7.57 8.53
CA LEU A 12 -6.16 6.96 9.03
C LEU A 12 -5.76 5.70 8.22
N ASN A 13 -6.73 4.88 7.83
CA ASN A 13 -6.49 3.73 6.97
C ASN A 13 -6.06 4.09 5.54
N SER A 14 -6.18 5.35 5.14
CA SER A 14 -5.68 5.83 3.84
C SER A 14 -4.26 6.36 3.91
N THR A 15 -3.78 6.63 5.12
CA THR A 15 -2.44 7.21 5.36
C THR A 15 -1.43 6.18 5.85
N MET A 16 -1.88 5.07 6.40
CA MET A 16 -1.03 4.04 6.99
C MET A 16 -1.61 2.65 6.73
N GLU A 17 -0.74 1.69 6.48
CA GLU A 17 -1.12 0.29 6.40
C GLU A 17 -1.65 -0.24 7.73
N PRO A 18 -2.68 -1.11 7.72
CA PRO A 18 -3.15 -1.74 8.95
C PRO A 18 -2.10 -2.73 9.47
N TRP A 19 -1.62 -2.49 10.68
CA TRP A 19 -0.73 -3.43 11.37
C TRP A 19 -1.53 -4.59 11.97
N ASP A 20 -1.02 -5.79 11.76
CA ASP A 20 -1.48 -6.97 12.47
C ASP A 20 -0.30 -7.70 13.10
N GLY A 21 -0.50 -8.22 14.30
CA GLY A 21 0.49 -8.95 15.06
C GLY A 21 0.57 -8.52 16.52
N PRO A 22 1.34 -9.26 17.34
CA PRO A 22 1.49 -8.96 18.77
C PRO A 22 2.24 -7.64 18.98
N ALA A 23 1.59 -6.67 19.58
CA ALA A 23 2.23 -5.39 19.93
C ALA A 23 1.72 -4.82 21.25
N ALA A 24 2.65 -4.29 22.03
CA ALA A 24 2.38 -3.39 23.14
C ALA A 24 3.19 -2.12 22.86
N ILE A 25 2.50 -1.01 22.68
CA ILE A 25 3.07 0.23 22.16
C ILE A 25 3.10 1.26 23.29
N ALA A 26 4.22 1.95 23.44
CA ALA A 26 4.34 3.17 24.21
C ALA A 26 4.95 4.25 23.32
N ALA A 27 4.31 5.42 23.26
CA ALA A 27 4.76 6.53 22.44
C ALA A 27 4.54 7.88 23.14
N THR A 28 5.33 8.87 22.75
CA THR A 28 5.17 10.26 23.20
C THR A 28 5.56 11.23 22.09
N ASP A 29 4.89 12.38 22.07
CA ASP A 29 5.17 13.51 21.19
C ASP A 29 5.48 14.81 21.99
N ASN A 30 5.83 14.69 23.27
CA ASN A 30 6.03 15.74 24.26
C ASN A 30 4.74 16.39 24.82
N GLU A 31 3.61 16.31 24.14
CA GLU A 31 2.31 16.73 24.68
C GLU A 31 1.54 15.55 25.27
N TRP A 32 1.68 14.41 24.67
CA TRP A 32 1.01 13.18 25.02
C TRP A 32 1.99 12.06 25.35
N VAL A 33 1.60 11.25 26.30
CA VAL A 33 2.14 9.90 26.50
C VAL A 33 1.00 8.93 26.30
N ILE A 34 1.18 7.97 25.40
CA ILE A 34 0.17 6.95 25.12
C ILE A 34 0.73 5.56 25.30
N VAL A 35 -0.13 4.65 25.71
CA VAL A 35 0.10 3.21 25.67
C VAL A 35 -1.07 2.51 25.01
N ALA A 36 -0.79 1.51 24.20
CA ALA A 36 -1.80 0.80 23.42
C ALA A 36 -1.45 -0.69 23.27
N THR A 37 -2.47 -1.47 22.98
CA THR A 37 -2.32 -2.88 22.61
C THR A 37 -2.65 -3.06 21.13
N ASP A 38 -2.15 -4.15 20.56
CA ASP A 38 -2.56 -4.60 19.23
C ASP A 38 -4.06 -4.89 19.19
N ARG A 39 -4.61 -4.95 17.97
CA ARG A 39 -6.04 -5.15 17.70
C ARG A 39 -6.63 -6.37 18.44
N ASN A 40 -5.86 -7.42 18.60
CA ASN A 40 -6.29 -8.67 19.22
C ASN A 40 -5.89 -8.79 20.72
N GLY A 41 -5.10 -7.83 21.23
CA GLY A 41 -4.61 -7.84 22.61
C GLY A 41 -3.69 -9.02 22.90
N LEU A 42 -2.87 -9.42 21.92
CA LEU A 42 -1.95 -10.56 22.03
C LEU A 42 -0.81 -10.28 23.02
N ARG A 43 -0.34 -9.04 23.06
CA ARG A 43 0.58 -8.60 24.10
C ARG A 43 -0.14 -7.87 25.22
N PRO A 44 0.17 -8.18 26.49
CA PRO A 44 -0.45 -7.51 27.62
C PRO A 44 0.07 -6.08 27.78
N MET A 45 -0.81 -5.20 28.25
CA MET A 45 -0.47 -3.87 28.72
C MET A 45 -1.26 -3.59 29.99
N ARG A 46 -0.56 -3.38 31.10
CA ARG A 46 -1.14 -3.08 32.41
C ARG A 46 -0.78 -1.66 32.80
N TYR A 47 -1.59 -1.06 33.68
CA TYR A 47 -1.30 0.25 34.20
C TYR A 47 -1.63 0.34 35.69
N THR A 48 -0.91 1.21 36.40
CA THR A 48 -1.12 1.55 37.80
C THR A 48 -1.07 3.07 37.96
N ILE A 49 -2.05 3.62 38.66
CA ILE A 49 -2.14 5.04 39.01
C ILE A 49 -1.98 5.20 40.51
N THR A 50 -1.12 6.11 40.91
CA THR A 50 -0.83 6.38 42.32
C THR A 50 -1.46 7.68 42.81
N LYS A 51 -1.55 7.85 44.17
CA LYS A 51 -2.01 9.09 44.82
C LYS A 51 -1.13 10.31 44.48
N ASP A 52 0.13 10.06 44.16
CA ASP A 52 1.11 11.07 43.77
C ASP A 52 0.96 11.49 42.27
N ASN A 53 -0.17 11.10 41.65
CA ASN A 53 -0.47 11.36 40.23
C ASN A 53 0.56 10.77 39.25
N LEU A 54 1.22 9.69 39.59
CA LEU A 54 2.08 8.96 38.68
C LEU A 54 1.31 7.85 38.00
N LEU A 55 1.51 7.70 36.69
CA LEU A 55 1.01 6.60 35.87
C LEU A 55 2.19 5.71 35.47
N PHE A 56 2.10 4.45 35.84
CA PHE A 56 3.02 3.40 35.39
C PHE A 56 2.31 2.48 34.44
N ALA A 57 2.90 2.21 33.31
CA ALA A 57 2.34 1.27 32.33
C ALA A 57 3.43 0.33 31.80
N GLY A 58 3.06 -0.92 31.59
CA GLY A 58 3.97 -1.93 31.09
C GLY A 58 3.29 -3.29 30.92
N SER A 59 4.03 -4.26 30.39
CA SER A 59 3.51 -5.60 30.12
C SER A 59 3.11 -6.37 31.39
N GLU A 60 3.78 -6.12 32.50
CA GLU A 60 3.62 -6.87 33.73
C GLU A 60 3.42 -5.96 34.96
N THR A 61 2.80 -6.49 36.02
CA THR A 61 2.80 -5.87 37.34
C THR A 61 4.10 -6.22 38.05
N GLY A 62 4.62 -5.28 38.86
CA GLY A 62 5.84 -5.51 39.65
C GLY A 62 7.14 -5.12 38.92
N MET A 63 7.08 -4.53 37.73
CA MET A 63 8.26 -3.96 37.06
C MET A 63 8.87 -2.79 37.87
N ILE A 64 8.06 -2.13 38.65
CA ILE A 64 8.45 -1.07 39.56
C ILE A 64 7.89 -1.40 40.95
N GLU A 65 8.73 -1.27 41.96
CA GLU A 65 8.31 -1.46 43.33
C GLU A 65 7.42 -0.29 43.79
N LEU A 66 6.15 -0.55 44.01
CA LEU A 66 5.17 0.45 44.43
C LEU A 66 4.58 0.10 45.77
N ASN A 67 4.48 1.11 46.63
CA ASN A 67 3.74 0.94 47.88
C ASN A 67 2.24 0.84 47.59
N GLU A 68 1.64 -0.31 47.89
CA GLU A 68 0.23 -0.58 47.63
C GLU A 68 -0.74 0.43 48.27
N LYS A 69 -0.39 0.99 49.43
CA LYS A 69 -1.20 2.03 50.07
C LYS A 69 -1.29 3.34 49.29
N LYS A 70 -0.36 3.55 48.34
CA LYS A 70 -0.35 4.71 47.43
C LYS A 70 -1.10 4.46 46.13
N ILE A 71 -1.51 3.25 45.84
CA ILE A 71 -2.19 2.91 44.60
C ILE A 71 -3.65 3.35 44.63
N VAL A 72 -4.07 4.10 43.63
CA VAL A 72 -5.45 4.56 43.45
C VAL A 72 -6.21 3.61 42.52
N SER A 73 -5.56 3.16 41.45
CA SER A 73 -6.19 2.32 40.44
C SER A 73 -5.17 1.42 39.75
N LYS A 74 -5.55 0.18 39.51
CA LYS A 74 -4.84 -0.77 38.66
C LYS A 74 -5.77 -1.22 37.53
N GLY A 75 -5.22 -1.49 36.37
CA GLY A 75 -5.99 -2.01 35.24
C GLY A 75 -5.12 -2.63 34.18
N ARG A 76 -5.78 -3.18 33.19
CA ARG A 76 -5.15 -3.64 31.92
C ARG A 76 -5.90 -3.07 30.75
N LEU A 77 -5.20 -2.91 29.64
CA LEU A 77 -5.82 -2.59 28.37
C LEU A 77 -6.34 -3.87 27.72
N GLY A 78 -7.54 -3.81 27.19
CA GLY A 78 -8.11 -4.85 26.34
C GLY A 78 -7.62 -4.75 24.88
N PRO A 79 -8.09 -5.65 24.01
CA PRO A 79 -7.74 -5.67 22.59
C PRO A 79 -8.03 -4.34 21.90
N GLY A 80 -7.03 -3.75 21.24
CA GLY A 80 -7.13 -2.49 20.52
C GLY A 80 -7.45 -1.27 21.39
N GLU A 81 -7.20 -1.35 22.69
CA GLU A 81 -7.42 -0.23 23.61
C GLU A 81 -6.20 0.66 23.73
N ILE A 82 -6.49 1.93 23.96
CA ILE A 82 -5.50 3.00 24.14
C ILE A 82 -5.75 3.69 25.47
N LEU A 83 -4.67 4.00 26.19
CA LEU A 83 -4.67 4.89 27.33
C LEU A 83 -3.71 6.05 27.03
N GLY A 84 -4.17 7.28 27.15
CA GLY A 84 -3.36 8.47 26.90
C GLY A 84 -3.36 9.42 28.09
N VAL A 85 -2.24 10.11 28.30
CA VAL A 85 -2.11 11.20 29.26
C VAL A 85 -1.67 12.46 28.51
N ARG A 86 -2.42 13.54 28.64
CA ARG A 86 -1.97 14.84 28.21
C ARG A 86 -1.14 15.48 29.31
N ILE A 87 0.17 15.64 29.05
CA ILE A 87 1.17 15.98 30.06
C ILE A 87 0.86 17.30 30.75
N GLU A 88 0.63 18.38 30.00
CA GLU A 88 0.36 19.70 30.55
C GLU A 88 -0.87 19.75 31.47
N LYS A 89 -1.89 18.95 31.17
CA LYS A 89 -3.16 18.95 31.88
C LYS A 89 -3.26 17.88 32.96
N GLY A 90 -2.30 16.95 33.03
CA GLY A 90 -2.35 15.80 33.90
C GLY A 90 -3.61 14.93 33.72
N LYS A 91 -4.28 15.05 32.58
CA LYS A 91 -5.56 14.38 32.31
C LYS A 91 -5.35 13.05 31.64
N ILE A 92 -5.94 12.01 32.21
CA ILE A 92 -5.94 10.65 31.69
C ILE A 92 -7.16 10.45 30.79
N PHE A 93 -6.93 9.94 29.59
CA PHE A 93 -7.95 9.59 28.62
C PHE A 93 -7.97 8.07 28.45
N LYS A 94 -9.10 7.45 28.77
CA LYS A 94 -9.33 6.02 28.46
C LYS A 94 -9.75 5.85 27.01
N ASN A 95 -9.73 4.62 26.53
CA ASN A 95 -9.99 4.25 25.13
C ASN A 95 -11.14 5.02 24.45
N LYS A 96 -12.32 5.09 25.09
CA LYS A 96 -13.48 5.81 24.55
C LYS A 96 -13.24 7.32 24.52
N ASP A 97 -12.63 7.86 25.56
CA ASP A 97 -12.42 9.30 25.69
C ASP A 97 -11.39 9.81 24.69
N ILE A 98 -10.28 9.07 24.48
CA ILE A 98 -9.26 9.45 23.50
C ILE A 98 -9.81 9.37 22.07
N LYS A 99 -10.60 8.33 21.74
CA LYS A 99 -11.25 8.21 20.43
C LYS A 99 -12.27 9.34 20.20
N ASN A 100 -13.05 9.70 21.21
CA ASN A 100 -13.97 10.83 21.12
C ASN A 100 -13.22 12.16 20.98
N TYR A 101 -12.13 12.34 21.71
CA TYR A 101 -11.28 13.53 21.62
C TYR A 101 -10.71 13.67 20.20
N LEU A 102 -10.09 12.61 19.66
CA LEU A 102 -9.54 12.60 18.31
C LEU A 102 -10.61 12.85 17.24
N ALA A 103 -11.75 12.16 17.32
CA ALA A 103 -12.84 12.36 16.36
C ALA A 103 -13.41 13.79 16.40
N LYS A 104 -13.35 14.46 17.56
CA LYS A 104 -13.80 15.85 17.74
C LYS A 104 -12.78 16.85 17.23
N GLU A 105 -11.50 16.64 17.50
CA GLU A 105 -10.40 17.49 17.06
C GLU A 105 -10.25 17.45 15.53
N TYR A 106 -10.41 16.27 14.95
CA TYR A 106 -10.28 16.01 13.51
C TYR A 106 -11.63 16.02 12.77
N LYS A 107 -12.58 16.88 13.18
CA LYS A 107 -13.89 17.05 12.52
C LYS A 107 -13.82 17.48 11.05
N HIS A 108 -12.68 17.98 10.61
CA HIS A 108 -12.49 18.55 9.27
C HIS A 108 -12.29 17.49 8.17
N PHE A 109 -12.20 16.20 8.51
CA PHE A 109 -12.13 15.14 7.50
C PHE A 109 -13.50 14.89 6.88
N ASN A 110 -13.87 15.74 5.94
CA ASN A 110 -15.08 15.59 5.14
C ASN A 110 -14.89 14.73 3.88
N ASN A 111 -13.76 14.05 3.77
CA ASN A 111 -13.46 13.18 2.65
C ASN A 111 -14.58 12.15 2.45
N GLN A 112 -15.17 12.17 1.25
CA GLN A 112 -16.12 11.14 0.87
C GLN A 112 -15.34 9.89 0.44
N ILE A 113 -15.82 8.73 0.89
CA ILE A 113 -15.27 7.46 0.43
C ILE A 113 -16.06 7.02 -0.79
N ILE A 114 -15.37 6.89 -1.91
CA ILE A 114 -15.93 6.44 -3.17
C ILE A 114 -15.45 5.02 -3.44
N ASP A 115 -16.39 4.08 -3.38
CA ASP A 115 -16.17 2.69 -3.71
C ASP A 115 -16.19 2.54 -5.25
N LEU A 116 -15.00 2.34 -5.83
CA LEU A 116 -14.85 2.24 -7.28
C LEU A 116 -15.31 0.88 -7.82
N ASP A 117 -15.26 -0.19 -7.04
CA ASP A 117 -15.76 -1.49 -7.49
C ASP A 117 -17.28 -1.45 -7.75
N LYS A 118 -18.01 -0.68 -6.96
CA LYS A 118 -19.43 -0.44 -7.24
C LYS A 118 -19.66 0.36 -8.51
N LYS A 119 -18.74 1.25 -8.86
CA LYS A 119 -18.80 2.03 -10.10
C LYS A 119 -18.28 1.25 -11.32
N PHE A 120 -17.34 0.36 -11.11
CA PHE A 120 -16.67 -0.43 -12.15
C PHE A 120 -16.86 -1.94 -11.91
N PRO A 121 -18.07 -2.46 -11.92
CA PRO A 121 -18.30 -3.88 -11.67
C PRO A 121 -17.52 -4.72 -12.68
N ILE A 122 -16.91 -5.80 -12.19
CA ILE A 122 -16.19 -6.78 -13.00
C ILE A 122 -17.18 -7.40 -13.97
N LYS A 123 -16.83 -7.38 -15.25
CA LYS A 123 -17.59 -8.04 -16.32
C LYS A 123 -16.64 -8.98 -17.04
N ASN A 124 -17.21 -9.94 -17.78
CA ASN A 124 -16.42 -10.82 -18.62
C ASN A 124 -15.50 -10.02 -19.52
N GLU A 125 -14.22 -10.29 -19.43
CA GLU A 125 -13.20 -9.69 -20.29
C GLU A 125 -13.24 -10.29 -21.67
N THR A 126 -12.77 -9.52 -22.64
CA THR A 126 -12.53 -10.01 -23.99
C THR A 126 -11.05 -10.06 -24.26
N ASN A 127 -10.58 -11.08 -24.97
CA ASN A 127 -9.19 -11.15 -25.39
C ASN A 127 -8.84 -9.94 -26.28
N LEU A 128 -7.92 -9.10 -25.84
CA LEU A 128 -7.48 -7.92 -26.58
C LEU A 128 -6.61 -8.31 -27.79
N PHE A 129 -5.78 -9.34 -27.63
CA PHE A 129 -4.80 -9.76 -28.63
C PHE A 129 -5.05 -11.22 -29.02
N LYS A 130 -4.84 -11.54 -30.30
CA LYS A 130 -5.00 -12.89 -30.85
C LYS A 130 -3.94 -13.19 -31.90
N GLY A 131 -3.67 -14.49 -32.09
CA GLY A 131 -2.79 -14.96 -33.15
C GLY A 131 -1.38 -14.37 -33.09
N ASP A 132 -0.90 -13.89 -34.23
CA ASP A 132 0.47 -13.39 -34.34
C ASP A 132 0.75 -12.13 -33.50
N GLN A 133 -0.24 -11.29 -33.29
CA GLN A 133 -0.09 -10.11 -32.45
C GLN A 133 0.19 -10.51 -30.98
N LEU A 134 -0.56 -11.46 -30.45
CA LEU A 134 -0.34 -11.98 -29.09
C LEU A 134 1.06 -12.59 -28.98
N ARG A 135 1.46 -13.43 -29.93
CA ARG A 135 2.80 -14.07 -29.93
C ARG A 135 3.94 -13.04 -29.96
N LYS A 136 3.80 -11.98 -30.76
CA LYS A 136 4.80 -10.90 -30.81
C LYS A 136 4.93 -10.18 -29.47
N LEU A 137 3.82 -9.88 -28.82
CA LEU A 137 3.83 -9.24 -27.49
C LEU A 137 4.41 -10.17 -26.42
N GLN A 138 4.01 -11.44 -26.38
CA GLN A 138 4.60 -12.44 -25.48
C GLN A 138 6.11 -12.53 -25.65
N HIS A 139 6.58 -12.54 -26.89
CA HIS A 139 8.02 -12.55 -27.17
C HIS A 139 8.72 -11.26 -26.77
N CYS A 140 8.08 -10.10 -26.98
CA CYS A 140 8.60 -8.80 -26.59
C CYS A 140 8.81 -8.69 -25.08
N PHE A 141 7.88 -9.22 -24.28
CA PHE A 141 7.97 -9.24 -22.83
C PHE A 141 8.70 -10.47 -22.27
N GLY A 142 9.29 -11.29 -23.14
CA GLY A 142 10.13 -12.41 -22.74
C GLY A 142 9.39 -13.60 -22.14
N TYR A 143 8.10 -13.77 -22.45
CA TYR A 143 7.31 -14.91 -21.99
C TYR A 143 7.84 -16.20 -22.61
N SER A 144 8.25 -17.13 -21.78
CA SER A 144 8.66 -18.48 -22.19
C SER A 144 7.45 -19.40 -22.28
N LEU A 145 7.66 -20.59 -22.87
CA LEU A 145 6.64 -21.63 -22.87
C LEU A 145 6.36 -22.14 -21.45
N GLU A 146 7.39 -22.18 -20.59
CA GLU A 146 7.25 -22.53 -19.18
C GLU A 146 6.37 -21.54 -18.43
N ASP A 147 6.53 -20.25 -18.68
CA ASP A 147 5.67 -19.22 -18.06
C ASP A 147 4.20 -19.42 -18.45
N LEU A 148 3.95 -19.79 -19.71
CA LEU A 148 2.60 -20.03 -20.20
C LEU A 148 1.98 -21.30 -19.61
N GLU A 149 2.73 -22.40 -19.59
CA GLU A 149 2.22 -23.72 -19.20
C GLU A 149 2.22 -23.94 -17.67
N LEU A 150 3.28 -23.48 -16.98
CA LEU A 150 3.47 -23.79 -15.56
C LEU A 150 3.00 -22.67 -14.63
N ILE A 151 2.85 -21.45 -15.12
CA ILE A 151 2.42 -20.31 -14.30
C ILE A 151 1.03 -19.82 -14.73
N LEU A 152 0.89 -19.34 -15.96
CA LEU A 152 -0.37 -18.72 -16.41
C LEU A 152 -1.50 -19.72 -16.59
N HIS A 153 -1.24 -20.91 -17.11
CA HIS A 153 -2.27 -21.91 -17.35
C HIS A 153 -2.94 -22.36 -16.04
N PRO A 154 -2.22 -22.78 -14.98
CA PRO A 154 -2.84 -23.13 -13.70
C PRO A 154 -3.58 -21.95 -13.05
N MET A 155 -3.06 -20.74 -13.16
CA MET A 155 -3.75 -19.55 -12.65
C MET A 155 -5.06 -19.31 -13.38
N ALA A 156 -5.10 -19.50 -14.70
CA ALA A 156 -6.29 -19.29 -15.51
C ALA A 156 -7.33 -20.40 -15.34
N GLU A 157 -6.90 -21.66 -15.24
CA GLU A 157 -7.79 -22.84 -15.18
C GLU A 157 -8.29 -23.10 -13.76
N ASP A 158 -7.39 -23.11 -12.79
CA ASP A 158 -7.68 -23.50 -11.41
C ASP A 158 -7.92 -22.32 -10.47
N ALA A 159 -7.71 -21.08 -10.93
CA ALA A 159 -7.70 -19.87 -10.10
C ALA A 159 -6.77 -20.00 -8.88
N LYS A 160 -5.63 -20.68 -9.08
CA LYS A 160 -4.60 -20.93 -8.06
C LYS A 160 -3.26 -20.40 -8.54
N GLU A 161 -2.50 -19.86 -7.62
CA GLU A 161 -1.10 -19.54 -7.89
C GLU A 161 -0.31 -20.83 -8.13
N ALA A 162 0.63 -20.76 -9.08
CA ALA A 162 1.54 -21.87 -9.32
C ALA A 162 2.34 -22.20 -8.04
N THR A 163 2.51 -23.49 -7.75
CA THR A 163 3.30 -23.93 -6.59
C THR A 163 4.75 -23.53 -6.78
N GLY A 164 5.29 -22.78 -5.85
CA GLY A 164 6.67 -22.28 -5.89
C GLY A 164 7.26 -22.12 -4.50
N SER A 165 8.53 -21.82 -4.45
CA SER A 165 9.24 -21.46 -3.23
C SER A 165 9.44 -19.95 -3.15
N MET A 166 9.08 -19.35 -2.03
CA MET A 166 9.32 -17.92 -1.78
C MET A 166 10.79 -17.61 -1.42
N GLY A 167 11.55 -18.58 -0.98
CA GLY A 167 12.96 -18.44 -0.65
C GLY A 167 13.81 -19.26 -1.63
N ASP A 168 14.29 -18.66 -2.68
CA ASP A 168 15.19 -19.29 -3.65
C ASP A 168 16.61 -18.78 -3.43
N ASP A 169 17.48 -19.63 -2.89
CA ASP A 169 18.89 -19.36 -2.66
C ASP A 169 19.76 -19.62 -3.90
N THR A 170 19.16 -20.02 -5.02
CA THR A 170 19.88 -20.27 -6.27
C THR A 170 20.58 -18.98 -6.72
N PRO A 171 21.91 -19.01 -6.94
CA PRO A 171 22.62 -17.85 -7.45
C PRO A 171 22.07 -17.39 -8.80
N LEU A 172 22.03 -16.09 -9.01
CA LEU A 172 21.65 -15.52 -10.30
C LEU A 172 22.70 -15.87 -11.35
N GLU A 173 22.24 -16.27 -12.53
CA GLU A 173 23.10 -16.57 -13.68
C GLU A 173 23.62 -15.27 -14.33
N VAL A 174 24.60 -14.63 -13.72
CA VAL A 174 25.13 -13.32 -14.18
C VAL A 174 25.83 -13.37 -15.53
N LEU A 175 26.22 -14.55 -16.00
CA LEU A 175 26.87 -14.75 -17.29
C LEU A 175 25.92 -15.37 -18.35
N SER A 176 24.64 -15.50 -18.05
CA SER A 176 23.65 -16.01 -18.99
C SER A 176 23.29 -14.96 -20.03
N ASN A 177 23.14 -15.38 -21.29
CA ASN A 177 22.57 -14.57 -22.36
C ASN A 177 21.03 -14.63 -22.41
N LYS A 178 20.40 -15.36 -21.50
CA LYS A 178 18.94 -15.44 -21.42
C LYS A 178 18.37 -14.22 -20.71
N TYR A 179 17.28 -13.69 -21.26
CA TYR A 179 16.53 -12.63 -20.63
C TYR A 179 16.02 -13.08 -19.25
N ARG A 180 16.18 -12.20 -18.26
CA ARG A 180 15.54 -12.34 -16.94
C ARG A 180 14.80 -11.05 -16.60
N PRO A 181 13.50 -11.11 -16.31
CA PRO A 181 12.74 -9.94 -15.86
C PRO A 181 13.33 -9.35 -14.58
N LEU A 182 13.26 -8.03 -14.45
CA LEU A 182 13.87 -7.33 -13.31
C LEU A 182 13.29 -7.76 -11.97
N TYR A 183 12.02 -8.12 -11.90
CA TYR A 183 11.37 -8.56 -10.66
C TYR A 183 11.92 -9.89 -10.12
N HIS A 184 12.58 -10.73 -10.94
CA HIS A 184 13.26 -11.94 -10.45
C HIS A 184 14.46 -11.64 -9.54
N PHE A 185 14.99 -10.41 -9.54
CA PHE A 185 16.08 -9.99 -8.67
C PHE A 185 15.59 -9.53 -7.29
N PHE A 186 14.29 -9.39 -7.11
CA PHE A 186 13.68 -9.06 -5.81
C PHE A 186 13.33 -10.34 -5.09
N ARG A 187 13.96 -10.56 -3.94
CA ARG A 187 13.82 -11.80 -3.15
C ARG A 187 13.64 -11.47 -1.68
N GLN A 188 13.01 -12.38 -0.98
CA GLN A 188 12.97 -12.34 0.48
C GLN A 188 14.36 -12.63 1.04
N ASN A 189 14.88 -11.72 1.87
CA ASN A 189 16.25 -11.80 2.41
C ASN A 189 16.31 -12.30 3.86
N PHE A 190 15.19 -12.56 4.50
CA PHE A 190 15.13 -13.06 5.87
C PHE A 190 14.08 -14.14 6.03
N SER A 191 14.28 -15.00 7.03
CA SER A 191 13.35 -16.09 7.30
C SER A 191 12.02 -15.58 7.80
N GLN A 192 10.93 -16.18 7.33
CA GLN A 192 9.58 -15.97 7.80
C GLN A 192 8.96 -17.31 8.21
N VAL A 193 7.97 -17.26 9.11
CA VAL A 193 7.22 -18.45 9.49
C VAL A 193 6.41 -18.97 8.29
N THR A 194 6.46 -20.28 8.05
CA THR A 194 5.75 -20.94 6.95
C THR A 194 4.22 -20.86 7.13
N ASN A 195 3.78 -21.01 8.38
CA ASN A 195 2.36 -20.90 8.76
C ASN A 195 2.20 -19.78 9.78
N PRO A 196 1.92 -18.53 9.36
CA PRO A 196 1.61 -17.46 10.27
C PRO A 196 0.41 -17.82 11.17
N PRO A 197 0.37 -17.39 12.43
CA PRO A 197 -0.73 -17.71 13.35
C PRO A 197 -1.97 -16.89 13.04
N ILE A 198 -2.50 -17.04 11.83
CA ILE A 198 -3.69 -16.38 11.32
C ILE A 198 -4.78 -17.43 11.14
N ASP A 199 -5.87 -17.30 11.88
CA ASP A 199 -7.04 -18.14 11.70
C ASP A 199 -7.89 -17.66 10.52
N SER A 200 -8.79 -18.53 10.03
CA SER A 200 -9.63 -18.23 8.86
C SER A 200 -10.57 -17.03 9.04
N LEU A 201 -10.94 -16.69 10.26
CA LEU A 201 -11.77 -15.51 10.54
C LEU A 201 -10.97 -14.21 10.47
N ARG A 202 -9.68 -14.27 10.81
CA ARG A 202 -8.77 -13.14 10.74
C ARG A 202 -8.21 -12.92 9.34
N GLU A 203 -8.05 -13.99 8.55
CA GLU A 203 -7.49 -13.95 7.21
C GLU A 203 -8.12 -12.84 6.34
N ASN A 204 -9.43 -12.78 6.27
CA ASN A 204 -10.16 -11.75 5.53
C ASN A 204 -9.91 -10.31 6.00
N LYS A 205 -9.39 -10.12 7.21
CA LYS A 205 -9.10 -8.80 7.77
C LYS A 205 -7.65 -8.39 7.56
N VAL A 206 -6.72 -9.33 7.67
CA VAL A 206 -5.28 -9.07 7.64
C VAL A 206 -4.67 -9.26 6.26
N MET A 207 -5.24 -10.12 5.43
CA MET A 207 -4.81 -10.37 4.05
C MET A 207 -5.67 -9.60 3.03
N SER A 208 -6.14 -8.43 3.39
CA SER A 208 -6.95 -7.60 2.51
C SER A 208 -6.05 -6.89 1.48
N LEU A 209 -6.38 -7.07 0.20
CA LEU A 209 -5.80 -6.31 -0.92
C LEU A 209 -6.47 -4.94 -1.10
N LYS A 210 -7.33 -4.55 -0.17
CA LYS A 210 -8.10 -3.31 -0.27
C LYS A 210 -7.21 -2.09 -0.34
N THR A 211 -7.21 -1.45 -1.49
CA THR A 211 -6.39 -0.29 -1.81
C THR A 211 -7.19 0.98 -1.62
N ARG A 212 -6.65 1.93 -0.87
CA ARG A 212 -7.20 3.27 -0.69
C ARG A 212 -6.22 4.28 -1.24
N PHE A 213 -6.72 5.26 -1.97
CA PHE A 213 -5.91 6.30 -2.55
C PHE A 213 -6.71 7.59 -2.76
N GLY A 214 -6.01 8.68 -2.99
CA GLY A 214 -6.54 10.00 -3.23
C GLY A 214 -5.42 11.03 -3.21
N ASN A 215 -5.75 12.28 -3.50
CA ASN A 215 -4.82 13.39 -3.34
C ASN A 215 -4.86 13.87 -1.90
N LEU A 216 -4.11 13.24 -1.01
CA LEU A 216 -4.11 13.56 0.42
C LEU A 216 -3.17 14.72 0.77
N GLY A 217 -2.33 15.16 -0.17
CA GLY A 217 -1.36 16.22 0.05
C GLY A 217 -0.30 15.84 1.11
N ASN A 218 0.06 16.80 1.94
CA ASN A 218 0.96 16.56 3.06
C ASN A 218 0.18 16.03 4.27
N ILE A 219 0.15 14.72 4.46
CA ILE A 219 -0.58 14.07 5.56
C ILE A 219 -0.07 14.43 6.97
N LEU A 220 1.11 15.05 7.08
CA LEU A 220 1.66 15.54 8.36
C LEU A 220 1.24 16.97 8.68
N ASP A 221 0.66 17.68 7.72
CA ASP A 221 0.13 19.02 7.90
C ASP A 221 -1.39 19.00 8.01
N PHE A 222 -1.88 18.71 9.20
CA PHE A 222 -3.32 18.57 9.48
C PHE A 222 -4.15 19.84 9.23
N ASN A 223 -3.51 20.99 9.14
CA ASN A 223 -4.21 22.27 8.89
C ASN A 223 -4.45 22.50 7.38
N ASN A 224 -3.67 21.86 6.53
CA ASN A 224 -3.70 22.04 5.08
C ASN A 224 -3.99 20.73 4.34
N LEU A 225 -4.67 19.78 4.97
CA LEU A 225 -5.11 18.56 4.31
C LEU A 225 -6.12 18.90 3.21
N THR A 226 -5.99 18.23 2.08
CA THR A 226 -6.95 18.36 1.00
C THR A 226 -8.27 17.70 1.38
N GLU A 227 -9.40 18.36 1.10
CA GLU A 227 -10.77 17.79 1.30
C GLU A 227 -11.18 16.87 0.15
N GLU A 228 -10.23 16.24 -0.53
CA GLU A 228 -10.52 15.39 -1.66
C GLU A 228 -11.11 14.03 -1.27
N ASN A 229 -11.75 13.40 -2.23
CA ASN A 229 -12.35 12.08 -2.05
C ASN A 229 -11.28 11.00 -1.85
N ILE A 230 -11.59 10.04 -1.00
CA ILE A 230 -10.82 8.82 -0.86
C ILE A 230 -11.46 7.75 -1.74
N TYR A 231 -10.71 7.24 -2.70
CA TYR A 231 -11.13 6.16 -3.58
C TYR A 231 -10.73 4.82 -2.99
N VAL A 232 -11.60 3.84 -3.14
CA VAL A 232 -11.39 2.48 -2.60
C VAL A 232 -11.62 1.45 -3.69
N LEU A 233 -10.67 0.53 -3.80
CA LEU A 233 -10.73 -0.69 -4.61
C LEU A 233 -10.54 -1.91 -3.70
N ASN A 234 -11.18 -3.04 -3.98
CA ASN A 234 -10.97 -4.29 -3.25
C ASN A 234 -9.65 -4.97 -3.64
N SER A 235 -9.09 -4.61 -4.79
CA SER A 235 -7.79 -5.08 -5.26
C SER A 235 -7.06 -3.95 -5.98
N PRO A 236 -5.72 -3.87 -5.89
CA PRO A 236 -4.93 -2.95 -6.69
C PRO A 236 -4.82 -3.38 -8.16
N ILE A 237 -5.25 -4.59 -8.50
CA ILE A 237 -5.18 -5.13 -9.86
C ILE A 237 -6.49 -4.83 -10.57
N LEU A 238 -6.40 -4.17 -11.70
CA LEU A 238 -7.53 -3.77 -12.53
C LEU A 238 -7.53 -4.56 -13.83
N SER A 239 -8.65 -5.19 -14.16
CA SER A 239 -8.87 -5.78 -15.47
C SER A 239 -8.93 -4.67 -16.56
N ASN A 240 -8.79 -5.04 -17.83
CA ASN A 240 -8.77 -4.07 -18.92
C ASN A 240 -10.03 -3.19 -18.95
N LYS A 241 -11.21 -3.78 -18.77
CA LYS A 241 -12.46 -3.02 -18.75
C LYS A 241 -12.62 -2.15 -17.50
N GLN A 242 -12.09 -2.60 -16.36
CA GLN A 242 -12.06 -1.78 -15.15
C GLN A 242 -11.11 -0.59 -15.33
N PHE A 243 -9.95 -0.83 -15.93
CA PHE A 243 -8.96 0.21 -16.20
C PHE A 243 -9.47 1.26 -17.19
N GLU A 244 -10.14 0.86 -18.27
CA GLU A 244 -10.79 1.80 -19.20
C GLU A 244 -11.80 2.71 -18.48
N LYS A 245 -12.61 2.14 -17.59
CA LYS A 245 -13.55 2.92 -16.78
C LYS A 245 -12.86 3.79 -15.74
N PHE A 246 -11.76 3.31 -15.15
CA PHE A 246 -10.92 4.08 -14.25
C PHE A 246 -10.38 5.32 -14.96
N VAL A 247 -9.80 5.16 -16.14
CA VAL A 247 -9.29 6.27 -16.97
C VAL A 247 -10.42 7.25 -17.28
N SER A 248 -11.56 6.76 -17.73
CA SER A 248 -12.72 7.60 -18.06
C SER A 248 -13.29 8.34 -16.84
N PHE A 249 -13.24 7.73 -15.66
CA PHE A 249 -13.73 8.33 -14.42
C PHE A 249 -12.89 9.52 -13.96
N PHE A 250 -11.57 9.42 -14.11
CA PHE A 250 -10.65 10.49 -13.74
C PHE A 250 -10.47 11.55 -14.83
N ASP A 251 -10.91 11.26 -16.07
CA ASP A 251 -10.91 12.17 -17.24
C ASP A 251 -9.66 13.08 -17.29
N LYS A 252 -9.84 14.38 -17.09
CA LYS A 252 -8.76 15.39 -17.15
C LYS A 252 -7.70 15.26 -16.04
N ASN A 253 -8.03 14.53 -14.97
CA ASN A 253 -7.14 14.33 -13.84
C ASN A 253 -6.18 13.16 -14.01
N ASN A 254 -6.22 12.46 -15.14
CA ASN A 254 -5.25 11.42 -15.48
C ASN A 254 -4.40 11.79 -16.69
N GLN A 255 -3.16 11.32 -16.72
CA GLN A 255 -2.26 11.45 -17.86
C GLN A 255 -1.40 10.21 -18.01
N VAL A 256 -1.17 9.83 -19.27
CA VAL A 256 -0.35 8.67 -19.64
C VAL A 256 1.08 9.12 -19.90
N LEU A 257 2.02 8.40 -19.31
CA LEU A 257 3.46 8.53 -19.55
C LEU A 257 3.92 7.30 -20.37
N ASP A 258 4.53 7.54 -21.51
CA ASP A 258 5.06 6.50 -22.40
C ASP A 258 6.36 5.92 -21.81
N CYS A 259 6.28 4.68 -21.33
CA CYS A 259 7.39 3.93 -20.74
C CYS A 259 8.16 3.11 -21.78
N THR A 260 8.29 3.63 -22.97
CA THR A 260 9.11 3.04 -24.03
C THR A 260 10.29 3.95 -24.38
N PHE A 261 11.30 3.40 -25.05
CA PHE A 261 12.43 4.12 -25.57
C PHE A 261 12.78 3.63 -26.98
N THR A 262 13.44 4.47 -27.77
CA THR A 262 13.91 4.16 -29.12
C THR A 262 15.40 3.83 -29.15
N ASN A 263 15.92 3.35 -30.28
CA ASN A 263 17.35 3.10 -30.46
C ASN A 263 18.22 4.36 -30.34
N GLU A 264 17.63 5.55 -30.42
CA GLU A 264 18.33 6.84 -30.29
C GLU A 264 18.46 7.28 -28.82
N GLU A 265 17.70 6.65 -27.92
CA GLU A 265 17.70 6.93 -26.49
C GLU A 265 18.40 5.79 -25.71
N ASN A 266 18.86 6.10 -24.53
CA ASN A 266 19.25 5.10 -23.55
C ASN A 266 18.24 5.08 -22.38
N ILE A 267 18.28 4.03 -21.57
CA ILE A 267 17.36 3.85 -20.45
C ILE A 267 17.47 5.02 -19.46
N GLU A 268 18.68 5.50 -19.19
CA GLU A 268 18.92 6.59 -18.23
C GLU A 268 18.25 7.89 -18.68
N SER A 269 18.44 8.29 -19.96
CA SER A 269 17.83 9.49 -20.51
C SER A 269 16.31 9.38 -20.55
N SER A 270 15.78 8.20 -20.85
CA SER A 270 14.34 7.94 -20.87
C SER A 270 13.72 7.99 -19.45
N LEU A 271 14.42 7.50 -18.43
CA LEU A 271 13.99 7.64 -17.05
C LEU A 271 14.04 9.11 -16.59
N GLU A 272 15.04 9.90 -17.01
CA GLU A 272 15.08 11.34 -16.73
C GLU A 272 13.93 12.09 -17.42
N ARG A 273 13.56 11.71 -18.65
CA ARG A 273 12.36 12.22 -19.33
C ARG A 273 11.11 11.93 -18.52
N LEU A 274 10.86 10.68 -18.14
CA LEU A 274 9.70 10.27 -17.34
C LEU A 274 9.60 11.04 -16.00
N LYS A 275 10.71 11.22 -15.29
CA LYS A 275 10.73 11.98 -14.04
C LYS A 275 10.31 13.43 -14.24
N LYS A 276 10.84 14.10 -15.27
CA LYS A 276 10.50 15.49 -15.58
C LYS A 276 9.05 15.65 -16.03
N GLU A 277 8.57 14.77 -16.92
CA GLU A 277 7.17 14.77 -17.36
C GLU A 277 6.21 14.55 -16.18
N ALA A 278 6.49 13.57 -15.31
CA ALA A 278 5.71 13.33 -14.10
C ALA A 278 5.66 14.54 -13.18
N GLU A 279 6.79 15.21 -12.93
CA GLU A 279 6.84 16.43 -12.12
C GLU A 279 5.95 17.54 -12.70
N VAL A 280 6.09 17.81 -14.00
CA VAL A 280 5.31 18.86 -14.68
C VAL A 280 3.82 18.56 -14.55
N LEU A 281 3.39 17.33 -14.83
CA LEU A 281 1.99 16.93 -14.76
C LEU A 281 1.41 17.07 -13.35
N VAL A 282 2.14 16.63 -12.34
CA VAL A 282 1.69 16.75 -10.94
C VAL A 282 1.57 18.21 -10.51
N ARG A 283 2.51 19.08 -10.93
CA ARG A 283 2.44 20.52 -10.66
C ARG A 283 1.28 21.20 -11.40
N GLN A 284 0.80 20.62 -12.50
CA GLN A 284 -0.40 21.06 -13.23
C GLN A 284 -1.70 20.55 -12.61
N GLY A 285 -1.63 19.74 -11.54
CA GLY A 285 -2.80 19.23 -10.82
C GLY A 285 -3.29 17.86 -11.28
N VAL A 286 -2.50 17.12 -12.06
CA VAL A 286 -2.80 15.72 -12.41
C VAL A 286 -2.71 14.87 -11.15
N THR A 287 -3.76 14.10 -10.86
CA THR A 287 -3.85 13.25 -9.67
C THR A 287 -3.64 11.76 -9.95
N GLN A 288 -3.67 11.36 -11.22
CA GLN A 288 -3.48 9.97 -11.64
C GLN A 288 -2.45 9.92 -12.79
N LEU A 289 -1.24 9.48 -12.50
CA LEU A 289 -0.25 9.17 -13.53
C LEU A 289 -0.42 7.71 -13.95
N ILE A 290 -0.46 7.47 -15.25
CA ILE A 290 -0.52 6.14 -15.84
C ILE A 290 0.79 5.90 -16.57
N LEU A 291 1.62 5.04 -16.00
CA LEU A 291 2.86 4.60 -16.64
C LEU A 291 2.53 3.40 -17.52
N SER A 292 2.69 3.56 -18.84
CA SER A 292 2.26 2.55 -19.82
C SER A 292 3.38 2.17 -20.77
N ASP A 293 3.57 0.87 -20.99
CA ASP A 293 4.46 0.29 -22.01
C ASP A 293 3.68 -0.17 -23.25
N LYS A 294 2.40 0.23 -23.39
CA LYS A 294 1.51 -0.22 -24.46
C LYS A 294 1.92 0.22 -25.86
N GLU A 295 2.72 1.27 -25.96
CA GLU A 295 3.23 1.81 -27.22
C GLU A 295 4.42 1.01 -27.80
N VAL A 296 4.69 -0.17 -27.24
CA VAL A 296 5.71 -1.09 -27.73
C VAL A 296 5.48 -1.42 -29.19
N SER A 297 6.53 -1.29 -29.99
CA SER A 297 6.52 -1.53 -31.43
C SER A 297 7.88 -2.08 -31.88
N LYS A 298 8.07 -2.21 -33.23
CA LYS A 298 9.33 -2.66 -33.80
C LYS A 298 10.51 -1.73 -33.47
N ASP A 299 10.23 -0.43 -33.30
CA ASP A 299 11.24 0.62 -33.07
C ASP A 299 11.16 1.25 -31.65
N LYS A 300 10.24 0.77 -30.83
CA LYS A 300 10.04 1.22 -29.46
C LYS A 300 10.08 0.04 -28.48
N TYR A 301 11.02 0.05 -27.59
CA TYR A 301 11.28 -1.00 -26.62
C TYR A 301 10.75 -0.63 -25.24
N PRO A 302 10.18 -1.57 -24.46
CA PRO A 302 9.69 -1.28 -23.14
C PRO A 302 10.86 -1.02 -22.17
N ILE A 303 10.75 0.02 -21.36
CA ILE A 303 11.60 0.18 -20.18
C ILE A 303 11.01 -0.74 -19.09
N PRO A 304 11.81 -1.54 -18.35
CA PRO A 304 11.29 -2.33 -17.26
C PRO A 304 10.39 -1.51 -16.34
N MET A 305 9.14 -1.92 -16.16
CA MET A 305 8.14 -1.13 -15.47
C MET A 305 8.53 -0.83 -14.00
N LEU A 306 9.24 -1.75 -13.35
CA LEU A 306 9.81 -1.52 -12.02
C LEU A 306 10.74 -0.31 -11.97
N LEU A 307 11.57 -0.10 -13.00
CA LEU A 307 12.45 1.07 -13.08
C LEU A 307 11.65 2.35 -13.29
N CYS A 308 10.64 2.32 -14.17
CA CYS A 308 9.78 3.47 -14.43
C CYS A 308 9.08 3.94 -13.15
N ILE A 309 8.41 3.01 -12.46
CA ILE A 309 7.68 3.32 -11.22
C ILE A 309 8.64 3.80 -10.14
N GLY A 310 9.73 3.06 -9.88
CA GLY A 310 10.69 3.40 -8.85
C GLY A 310 11.35 4.75 -9.09
N ALA A 311 11.70 5.08 -10.33
CA ALA A 311 12.29 6.38 -10.69
C ALA A 311 11.30 7.52 -10.46
N VAL A 312 10.08 7.42 -10.98
CA VAL A 312 9.02 8.45 -10.81
C VAL A 312 8.65 8.59 -9.34
N HIS A 313 8.41 7.49 -8.64
CA HIS A 313 8.07 7.47 -7.21
C HIS A 313 9.14 8.17 -6.37
N THR A 314 10.40 7.77 -6.52
CA THR A 314 11.52 8.36 -5.77
C THR A 314 11.72 9.84 -6.08
N HIS A 315 11.58 10.23 -7.35
CA HIS A 315 11.68 11.62 -7.77
C HIS A 315 10.58 12.47 -7.12
N LEU A 316 9.34 12.04 -7.18
CA LEU A 316 8.20 12.75 -6.59
C LEU A 316 8.30 12.83 -5.05
N ILE A 317 8.86 11.80 -4.38
CA ILE A 317 9.15 11.87 -2.93
C ILE A 317 10.16 12.97 -2.63
N LYS A 318 11.29 13.00 -3.35
CA LYS A 318 12.34 14.03 -3.16
C LYS A 318 11.79 15.45 -3.32
N LEU A 319 10.83 15.64 -4.20
CA LEU A 319 10.15 16.91 -4.45
C LEU A 319 8.95 17.18 -3.53
N LYS A 320 8.61 16.25 -2.63
CA LYS A 320 7.42 16.32 -1.76
C LYS A 320 6.10 16.37 -2.54
N LEU A 321 6.07 15.80 -3.73
CA LEU A 321 4.91 15.77 -4.62
C LEU A 321 4.15 14.42 -4.59
N ARG A 322 4.75 13.35 -4.03
CA ARG A 322 4.17 12.01 -4.09
C ARG A 322 2.79 11.90 -3.43
N GLY A 323 2.53 12.67 -2.39
CA GLY A 323 1.23 12.70 -1.69
C GLY A 323 0.08 13.29 -2.49
N TYR A 324 0.37 13.94 -3.62
CA TYR A 324 -0.65 14.59 -4.47
C TYR A 324 -1.07 13.75 -5.67
N VAL A 325 -0.48 12.58 -5.87
CA VAL A 325 -0.69 11.79 -7.09
C VAL A 325 -0.63 10.30 -6.82
N SER A 326 -1.45 9.53 -7.54
CA SER A 326 -1.36 8.07 -7.63
C SER A 326 -0.57 7.66 -8.86
N ILE A 327 0.21 6.60 -8.75
CA ILE A 327 0.98 6.02 -9.85
C ILE A 327 0.34 4.70 -10.23
N ASN A 328 -0.17 4.61 -11.44
CA ASN A 328 -0.88 3.45 -11.95
C ASN A 328 -0.06 2.82 -13.07
N ALA A 329 0.28 1.54 -12.95
CA ALA A 329 1.01 0.81 -13.98
C ALA A 329 0.06 0.17 -14.98
N GLN A 330 0.31 0.36 -16.27
CA GLN A 330 -0.31 -0.41 -17.35
C GLN A 330 0.81 -1.13 -18.09
N THR A 331 0.93 -2.44 -17.90
CA THR A 331 2.11 -3.17 -18.37
C THR A 331 1.80 -4.59 -18.83
N GLY A 332 2.47 -5.00 -19.91
CA GLY A 332 2.49 -6.38 -20.35
C GLY A 332 3.54 -7.25 -19.66
N GLU A 333 4.37 -6.67 -18.77
CA GLU A 333 5.45 -7.38 -18.06
C GLU A 333 4.96 -8.15 -16.83
N ALA A 334 3.82 -7.78 -16.25
CA ALA A 334 3.32 -8.38 -15.00
C ALA A 334 2.71 -9.76 -15.26
N LEU A 335 3.36 -10.81 -14.78
CA LEU A 335 3.02 -12.20 -15.05
C LEU A 335 2.28 -12.87 -13.88
N ASP A 336 2.81 -12.73 -12.67
CA ASP A 336 2.43 -13.50 -11.49
C ASP A 336 2.26 -12.61 -10.25
N THR A 337 1.84 -13.20 -9.13
CA THR A 337 1.66 -12.50 -7.85
C THR A 337 2.93 -11.78 -7.42
N HIS A 338 4.11 -12.36 -7.64
CA HIS A 338 5.38 -11.75 -7.27
C HIS A 338 5.65 -10.47 -8.07
N SER A 339 5.43 -10.48 -9.38
CA SER A 339 5.61 -9.30 -10.23
C SER A 339 4.66 -8.16 -9.84
N PHE A 340 3.39 -8.46 -9.52
CA PHE A 340 2.44 -7.46 -8.99
C PHE A 340 2.89 -6.90 -7.64
N ALA A 341 3.31 -7.78 -6.72
CA ALA A 341 3.78 -7.36 -5.40
C ALA A 341 5.01 -6.45 -5.48
N THR A 342 5.96 -6.74 -6.38
CA THR A 342 7.14 -5.90 -6.58
C THR A 342 6.80 -4.54 -7.17
N LEU A 343 5.88 -4.46 -8.15
CA LEU A 343 5.40 -3.19 -8.71
C LEU A 343 4.74 -2.30 -7.64
N ILE A 344 3.90 -2.89 -6.79
CA ILE A 344 3.28 -2.17 -5.67
C ILE A 344 4.34 -1.77 -4.65
N GLY A 345 5.27 -2.66 -4.33
CA GLY A 345 6.37 -2.41 -3.38
C GLY A 345 7.29 -1.25 -3.78
N VAL A 346 7.51 -1.02 -5.08
CA VAL A 346 8.30 0.13 -5.56
C VAL A 346 7.46 1.41 -5.77
N GLY A 347 6.15 1.37 -5.50
CA GLY A 347 5.32 2.57 -5.42
C GLY A 347 4.10 2.65 -6.34
N ALA A 348 3.73 1.57 -7.05
CA ALA A 348 2.49 1.56 -7.82
C ALA A 348 1.27 1.58 -6.87
N THR A 349 0.24 2.35 -7.23
CA THR A 349 -1.06 2.36 -6.55
C THR A 349 -1.97 1.29 -7.11
N THR A 350 -2.02 1.15 -8.43
CA THR A 350 -2.77 0.10 -9.13
C THR A 350 -1.95 -0.46 -10.29
N VAL A 351 -2.30 -1.66 -10.71
CA VAL A 351 -1.67 -2.34 -11.85
C VAL A 351 -2.75 -2.89 -12.77
N ASN A 352 -2.64 -2.57 -14.06
CA ASN A 352 -3.42 -3.16 -15.13
C ASN A 352 -2.51 -4.04 -16.00
N PRO A 353 -2.59 -5.36 -15.89
CA PRO A 353 -1.95 -6.27 -16.82
C PRO A 353 -2.84 -6.36 -18.08
N TYR A 354 -2.31 -5.96 -19.24
CA TYR A 354 -3.08 -6.02 -20.49
C TYR A 354 -2.72 -7.18 -21.38
#